data_193426a97c533d3724c869ed11c9bce4
#
_entry.id   193426a97c533d3724c869ed11c9bce4
#
_cell.length_a   1.000
_cell.length_b   1.000
_cell.length_c   1.000
_cell.angle_alpha   90.00
_cell.angle_beta   90.00
_cell.angle_gamma   90.00
#
_symmetry.space_group_name_H-M   'P 1'
#
loop_
_entity.id
_entity.type
_entity.pdbx_description
1 polymer ?
#
loop_
_entity_poly.entity_id
_entity_poly.type
_entity_poly.pdbx_seq_one_letter_code
_entity_poly.pdbx_strand_id
1 'polypeptide(L)'
;EKAITMADLQQSVIKVIAGPEKHSRVIPEHERRLTAYHEAGHAVVMHTLPDLDPVHQITIVPRGQAGGMTIFLPDEDRSYLSRTHLLNSIAGLLGGRAAEQLVLGDISTGASNDISRATQLARKMVGTYGMSDRMGSVAFESGHDEVFIGRSMAQTRPYSEETAAEMDREIRRILDEAYGRCTEILEKYRPQLTEVAEFLLQHETMTAQEFEQIFASEDKK
;
A
#
# COMPACT_ATOMS: atom_id res chain seq x y z
N GLU A 1 -13.70 -20.22 -32.93
CA GLU A 1 -13.31 -18.95 -32.26
C GLU A 1 -13.51 -19.14 -30.75
N LYS A 2 -12.47 -18.93 -29.96
CA LYS A 2 -12.59 -18.96 -28.50
C LYS A 2 -13.22 -17.63 -28.06
N ALA A 3 -14.30 -17.71 -27.31
CA ALA A 3 -14.88 -16.51 -26.68
C ALA A 3 -13.90 -15.94 -25.65
N ILE A 4 -13.81 -14.61 -25.59
CA ILE A 4 -13.06 -13.91 -24.52
C ILE A 4 -13.86 -14.06 -23.24
N THR A 5 -13.21 -14.58 -22.19
CA THR A 5 -13.81 -14.76 -20.87
C THR A 5 -13.57 -13.53 -19.98
N MET A 6 -14.31 -13.40 -18.87
CA MET A 6 -14.09 -12.35 -17.88
C MET A 6 -12.67 -12.46 -17.26
N ALA A 7 -12.18 -13.68 -17.08
CA ALA A 7 -10.81 -13.92 -16.60
C ALA A 7 -9.75 -13.38 -17.58
N ASP A 8 -9.95 -13.53 -18.90
CA ASP A 8 -9.04 -12.98 -19.90
C ASP A 8 -9.01 -11.45 -19.86
N LEU A 9 -10.16 -10.81 -19.63
CA LEU A 9 -10.26 -9.36 -19.48
C LEU A 9 -9.54 -8.87 -18.20
N GLN A 10 -9.79 -9.51 -17.06
CA GLN A 10 -9.13 -9.20 -15.79
C GLN A 10 -7.60 -9.34 -15.90
N GLN A 11 -7.13 -10.43 -16.48
CA GLN A 11 -5.70 -10.66 -16.69
C GLN A 11 -5.08 -9.62 -17.63
N SER A 12 -5.84 -9.17 -18.64
CA SER A 12 -5.39 -8.10 -19.53
C SER A 12 -5.25 -6.77 -18.81
N VAL A 13 -6.20 -6.42 -17.95
CA VAL A 13 -6.14 -5.21 -17.09
C VAL A 13 -4.92 -5.26 -16.18
N ILE A 14 -4.70 -6.39 -15.49
CA ILE A 14 -3.55 -6.59 -14.63
C ILE A 14 -2.24 -6.45 -15.42
N LYS A 15 -2.16 -7.01 -16.63
CA LYS A 15 -0.98 -6.89 -17.50
C LYS A 15 -0.69 -5.44 -17.91
N VAL A 16 -1.74 -4.64 -18.12
CA VAL A 16 -1.57 -3.21 -18.46
C VAL A 16 -1.09 -2.41 -17.24
N ILE A 17 -1.64 -2.69 -16.05
CA ILE A 17 -1.31 -1.95 -14.81
C ILE A 17 0.07 -2.35 -14.27
N ALA A 18 0.35 -3.65 -14.21
CA ALA A 18 1.52 -4.22 -13.52
C ALA A 18 2.65 -4.65 -14.45
N GLY A 19 2.40 -4.68 -15.76
CA GLY A 19 3.34 -5.22 -16.74
C GLY A 19 3.32 -6.75 -16.86
N PRO A 20 4.12 -7.33 -17.78
CA PRO A 20 4.19 -8.77 -17.97
C PRO A 20 4.91 -9.47 -16.82
N GLU A 21 4.52 -10.71 -16.55
CA GLU A 21 5.20 -11.60 -15.61
C GLU A 21 6.60 -11.94 -16.07
N LYS A 22 7.54 -12.05 -15.11
CA LYS A 22 8.94 -12.41 -15.37
C LYS A 22 9.26 -13.80 -14.79
N HIS A 23 8.89 -14.85 -15.48
CA HIS A 23 9.15 -16.23 -15.05
C HIS A 23 10.62 -16.68 -15.21
N SER A 24 11.46 -15.91 -15.87
CA SER A 24 12.87 -16.29 -16.13
C SER A 24 13.83 -15.93 -15.00
N ARG A 25 13.36 -15.20 -13.97
CA ARG A 25 14.20 -14.80 -12.84
C ARG A 25 14.21 -15.89 -11.77
N VAL A 26 15.38 -16.44 -11.48
CA VAL A 26 15.56 -17.32 -10.32
C VAL A 26 15.66 -16.45 -9.08
N ILE A 27 14.66 -16.53 -8.20
CA ILE A 27 14.61 -15.76 -6.95
C ILE A 27 15.08 -16.67 -5.81
N PRO A 28 16.06 -16.23 -5.01
CA PRO A 28 16.46 -16.97 -3.82
C PRO A 28 15.31 -17.16 -2.83
N GLU A 29 15.33 -18.28 -2.09
CA GLU A 29 14.25 -18.62 -1.16
C GLU A 29 14.00 -17.56 -0.08
N HIS A 30 15.05 -16.92 0.41
CA HIS A 30 14.92 -15.85 1.39
C HIS A 30 14.23 -14.61 0.81
N GLU A 31 14.48 -14.25 -0.45
CA GLU A 31 13.78 -13.16 -1.15
C GLU A 31 12.32 -13.52 -1.43
N ARG A 32 12.04 -14.79 -1.80
CA ARG A 32 10.65 -15.27 -1.97
C ARG A 32 9.88 -15.15 -0.66
N ARG A 33 10.48 -15.58 0.43
CA ARG A 33 9.86 -15.48 1.76
C ARG A 33 9.64 -14.03 2.18
N LEU A 34 10.60 -13.16 1.96
CA LEU A 34 10.48 -11.72 2.21
C LEU A 34 9.30 -11.14 1.44
N THR A 35 9.24 -11.39 0.13
CA THR A 35 8.15 -10.91 -0.73
C THR A 35 6.79 -11.46 -0.28
N ALA A 36 6.70 -12.75 0.08
CA ALA A 36 5.44 -13.36 0.52
C ALA A 36 4.88 -12.69 1.78
N TYR A 37 5.72 -12.44 2.79
CA TYR A 37 5.27 -11.73 3.99
C TYR A 37 5.00 -10.25 3.75
N HIS A 38 5.73 -9.62 2.85
CA HIS A 38 5.51 -8.23 2.45
C HIS A 38 4.10 -8.06 1.82
N GLU A 39 3.79 -8.87 0.79
CA GLU A 39 2.50 -8.81 0.11
C GLU A 39 1.34 -9.25 1.02
N ALA A 40 1.55 -10.30 1.82
CA ALA A 40 0.59 -10.71 2.82
C ALA A 40 0.30 -9.60 3.85
N GLY A 41 1.32 -8.83 4.23
CA GLY A 41 1.19 -7.68 5.13
C GLY A 41 0.27 -6.60 4.57
N HIS A 42 0.43 -6.22 3.31
CA HIS A 42 -0.47 -5.30 2.63
C HIS A 42 -1.91 -5.84 2.62
N ALA A 43 -2.09 -7.09 2.21
CA ALA A 43 -3.41 -7.71 2.09
C ALA A 43 -4.15 -7.75 3.43
N VAL A 44 -3.50 -8.24 4.50
CA VAL A 44 -4.11 -8.36 5.83
C VAL A 44 -4.47 -6.99 6.40
N VAL A 45 -3.58 -6.01 6.32
CA VAL A 45 -3.86 -4.67 6.85
C VAL A 45 -5.01 -4.01 6.10
N MET A 46 -5.00 -4.05 4.77
CA MET A 46 -6.05 -3.40 3.98
C MET A 46 -7.40 -4.10 4.11
N HIS A 47 -7.44 -5.43 4.24
CA HIS A 47 -8.68 -6.18 4.47
C HIS A 47 -9.36 -5.83 5.80
N THR A 48 -8.58 -5.60 6.85
CA THR A 48 -9.10 -5.33 8.20
C THR A 48 -9.51 -3.87 8.42
N LEU A 49 -9.10 -2.96 7.55
CA LEU A 49 -9.42 -1.55 7.65
C LEU A 49 -10.67 -1.21 6.84
N PRO A 50 -11.65 -0.49 7.43
CA PRO A 50 -12.85 -0.09 6.70
C PRO A 50 -12.53 0.91 5.57
N ASP A 51 -13.43 1.01 4.62
CA ASP A 51 -13.40 1.97 3.50
C ASP A 51 -12.25 1.80 2.50
N LEU A 52 -11.49 0.70 2.59
CA LEU A 52 -10.49 0.35 1.58
C LEU A 52 -11.04 -0.63 0.55
N ASP A 53 -10.40 -0.66 -0.60
CA ASP A 53 -10.80 -1.55 -1.68
C ASP A 53 -10.43 -3.01 -1.34
N PRO A 54 -11.27 -3.98 -1.72
CA PRO A 54 -11.04 -5.38 -1.41
C PRO A 54 -9.81 -5.94 -2.15
N VAL A 55 -9.20 -6.95 -1.54
CA VAL A 55 -8.12 -7.72 -2.18
C VAL A 55 -8.68 -8.47 -3.37
N HIS A 56 -8.14 -8.21 -4.54
CA HIS A 56 -8.49 -8.92 -5.77
C HIS A 56 -7.54 -10.09 -6.05
N GLN A 57 -6.24 -9.86 -5.89
CA GLN A 57 -5.21 -10.87 -6.12
C GLN A 57 -3.93 -10.49 -5.38
N ILE A 58 -3.23 -11.50 -4.87
CA ILE A 58 -1.90 -11.36 -4.27
C ILE A 58 -0.95 -12.26 -5.06
N THR A 59 0.23 -11.78 -5.44
CA THR A 59 1.22 -12.58 -6.16
C THR A 59 2.64 -12.24 -5.77
N ILE A 60 3.49 -13.26 -5.71
CA ILE A 60 4.94 -13.13 -5.56
C ILE A 60 5.68 -13.37 -6.88
N VAL A 61 4.95 -13.50 -8.00
CA VAL A 61 5.55 -13.55 -9.33
C VAL A 61 5.99 -12.13 -9.73
N PRO A 62 7.27 -11.92 -10.03
CA PRO A 62 7.77 -10.58 -10.35
C PRO A 62 7.12 -10.00 -11.61
N ARG A 63 6.76 -8.72 -11.54
CA ARG A 63 6.24 -7.94 -12.68
C ARG A 63 6.97 -6.61 -12.75
N GLY A 64 7.38 -6.21 -13.94
CA GLY A 64 8.10 -4.95 -14.11
C GLY A 64 9.34 -4.85 -13.20
N GLN A 65 9.35 -3.93 -12.24
CA GLN A 65 10.41 -3.79 -11.23
C GLN A 65 9.99 -4.31 -9.85
N ALA A 66 8.73 -4.73 -9.68
CA ALA A 66 8.22 -5.25 -8.43
C ALA A 66 8.56 -6.73 -8.25
N GLY A 67 8.92 -7.14 -7.04
CA GLY A 67 9.17 -8.54 -6.66
C GLY A 67 7.90 -9.34 -6.47
N GLY A 68 6.82 -8.68 -6.04
CA GLY A 68 5.46 -9.17 -5.87
C GLY A 68 4.47 -8.03 -6.05
N MET A 69 3.18 -8.31 -5.85
CA MET A 69 2.13 -7.31 -5.94
C MET A 69 0.84 -7.78 -5.27
N THR A 70 0.26 -6.90 -4.49
CA THR A 70 -1.11 -7.04 -4.00
C THR A 70 -2.00 -6.08 -4.76
N ILE A 71 -3.02 -6.63 -5.44
CA ILE A 71 -3.93 -5.87 -6.31
C ILE A 71 -5.24 -5.68 -5.57
N PHE A 72 -5.67 -4.43 -5.50
CA PHE A 72 -6.96 -4.00 -4.97
C PHE A 72 -7.77 -3.43 -6.12
N LEU A 73 -9.04 -3.82 -6.21
CA LEU A 73 -9.95 -3.26 -7.22
C LEU A 73 -11.09 -2.53 -6.50
N PRO A 74 -11.35 -1.27 -6.87
CA PRO A 74 -12.45 -0.52 -6.29
C PRO A 74 -13.79 -1.18 -6.62
N ASP A 75 -14.63 -1.35 -5.61
CA ASP A 75 -16.01 -1.80 -5.78
C ASP A 75 -16.93 -0.66 -6.24
N GLU A 76 -16.52 0.59 -6.00
CA GLU A 76 -17.31 1.79 -6.28
C GLU A 76 -16.45 2.90 -6.88
N ASP A 77 -17.03 3.69 -7.79
CA ASP A 77 -16.43 4.93 -8.29
C ASP A 77 -16.52 6.02 -7.23
N ARG A 78 -15.40 6.28 -6.54
CA ARG A 78 -15.32 7.31 -5.48
C ARG A 78 -14.82 8.63 -6.07
N SER A 79 -15.65 9.66 -6.00
CA SER A 79 -15.27 11.03 -6.38
C SER A 79 -14.55 11.79 -5.28
N TYR A 80 -14.73 11.39 -4.02
CA TYR A 80 -14.14 12.05 -2.85
C TYR A 80 -13.54 11.01 -1.90
N LEU A 81 -12.40 11.35 -1.30
CA LEU A 81 -11.73 10.53 -0.30
C LEU A 81 -11.83 11.20 1.08
N SER A 82 -12.29 10.48 2.08
CA SER A 82 -12.36 10.97 3.45
C SER A 82 -10.97 10.97 4.11
N ARG A 83 -10.80 11.75 5.18
CA ARG A 83 -9.60 11.70 6.02
C ARG A 83 -9.33 10.28 6.53
N THR A 84 -10.36 9.58 6.97
CA THR A 84 -10.26 8.19 7.44
C THR A 84 -9.76 7.26 6.34
N HIS A 85 -10.30 7.38 5.13
CA HIS A 85 -9.85 6.60 3.99
C HIS A 85 -8.37 6.83 3.68
N LEU A 86 -7.90 8.09 3.71
CA LEU A 86 -6.49 8.42 3.46
C LEU A 86 -5.57 7.88 4.56
N LEU A 87 -5.96 7.97 5.84
CA LEU A 87 -5.21 7.38 6.96
C LEU A 87 -5.13 5.85 6.87
N ASN A 88 -6.25 5.20 6.50
CA ASN A 88 -6.29 3.76 6.28
C ASN A 88 -5.42 3.35 5.09
N SER A 89 -5.42 4.13 4.00
CA SER A 89 -4.56 3.91 2.84
C SER A 89 -3.07 4.00 3.20
N ILE A 90 -2.68 4.97 4.05
CA ILE A 90 -1.31 5.09 4.55
C ILE A 90 -0.93 3.84 5.36
N ALA A 91 -1.80 3.37 6.25
CA ALA A 91 -1.55 2.15 7.01
C ALA A 91 -1.41 0.93 6.08
N GLY A 92 -2.28 0.79 5.07
CA GLY A 92 -2.19 -0.26 4.05
C GLY A 92 -0.85 -0.25 3.31
N LEU A 93 -0.36 0.93 2.90
CA LEU A 93 0.95 1.10 2.26
C LEU A 93 2.13 0.71 3.17
N LEU A 94 2.00 0.85 4.47
CA LEU A 94 3.05 0.47 5.43
C LEU A 94 2.99 -1.01 5.85
N GLY A 95 1.95 -1.75 5.43
CA GLY A 95 1.68 -3.15 5.78
C GLY A 95 2.82 -4.09 5.46
N GLY A 96 3.39 -4.01 4.25
CA GLY A 96 4.50 -4.85 3.84
C GLY A 96 5.74 -4.68 4.73
N ARG A 97 6.16 -3.43 4.97
CA ARG A 97 7.29 -3.14 5.85
C ARG A 97 7.07 -3.61 7.29
N ALA A 98 5.85 -3.42 7.81
CA ALA A 98 5.52 -3.84 9.17
C ALA A 98 5.54 -5.38 9.30
N ALA A 99 5.07 -6.10 8.27
CA ALA A 99 5.14 -7.56 8.23
C ALA A 99 6.58 -8.08 8.17
N GLU A 100 7.46 -7.46 7.35
CA GLU A 100 8.88 -7.78 7.33
C GLU A 100 9.49 -7.65 8.74
N GLN A 101 9.31 -6.50 9.40
CA GLN A 101 9.84 -6.27 10.75
C GLN A 101 9.29 -7.26 11.78
N LEU A 102 7.96 -7.54 11.74
CA LEU A 102 7.29 -8.40 12.72
C LEU A 102 7.72 -9.87 12.61
N VAL A 103 7.89 -10.37 11.38
CA VAL A 103 8.10 -11.81 11.15
C VAL A 103 9.56 -12.15 10.89
N LEU A 104 10.28 -11.31 10.15
CA LEU A 104 11.67 -11.55 9.78
C LEU A 104 12.68 -10.87 10.72
N GLY A 105 12.21 -9.93 11.54
CA GLY A 105 13.05 -9.16 12.47
C GLY A 105 13.96 -8.14 11.78
N ASP A 106 13.76 -7.92 10.46
CA ASP A 106 14.55 -7.00 9.65
C ASP A 106 13.64 -6.33 8.61
N ILE A 107 14.17 -5.33 7.93
CA ILE A 107 13.46 -4.53 6.92
C ILE A 107 14.29 -4.46 5.65
N SER A 108 13.61 -4.41 4.51
CA SER A 108 14.26 -4.38 3.20
C SER A 108 14.04 -3.07 2.45
N THR A 109 14.76 -2.91 1.35
CA THR A 109 14.55 -1.83 0.39
C THR A 109 13.29 -2.02 -0.46
N GLY A 110 12.64 -3.18 -0.40
CA GLY A 110 11.41 -3.50 -1.12
C GLY A 110 10.28 -2.51 -0.84
N ALA A 111 10.16 -2.07 0.42
CA ALA A 111 9.16 -1.11 0.86
C ALA A 111 9.40 0.36 0.43
N SER A 112 10.45 0.66 -0.35
CA SER A 112 10.82 2.05 -0.67
C SER A 112 9.73 2.82 -1.42
N ASN A 113 9.04 2.16 -2.36
CA ASN A 113 7.95 2.78 -3.10
C ASN A 113 6.74 3.05 -2.21
N ASP A 114 6.40 2.11 -1.32
CA ASP A 114 5.25 2.23 -0.42
C ASP A 114 5.47 3.34 0.60
N ILE A 115 6.68 3.43 1.17
CA ILE A 115 7.07 4.53 2.05
C ILE A 115 6.98 5.88 1.32
N SER A 116 7.44 5.95 0.07
CA SER A 116 7.35 7.17 -0.74
C SER A 116 5.90 7.57 -0.97
N ARG A 117 5.03 6.65 -1.36
CA ARG A 117 3.60 6.89 -1.58
C ARG A 117 2.89 7.28 -0.28
N ALA A 118 3.15 6.59 0.83
CA ALA A 118 2.60 6.92 2.15
C ALA A 118 3.01 8.34 2.57
N THR A 119 4.28 8.70 2.39
CA THR A 119 4.79 10.04 2.70
C THR A 119 4.14 11.12 1.84
N GLN A 120 3.99 10.88 0.53
CA GLN A 120 3.31 11.81 -0.38
C GLN A 120 1.84 12.00 0.01
N LEU A 121 1.16 10.93 0.41
CA LEU A 121 -0.24 11.00 0.83
C LEU A 121 -0.38 11.80 2.13
N ALA A 122 0.45 11.54 3.14
CA ALA A 122 0.49 12.31 4.38
C ALA A 122 0.82 13.79 4.12
N ARG A 123 1.75 14.08 3.22
CA ARG A 123 2.09 15.46 2.79
C ARG A 123 0.90 16.16 2.17
N LYS A 124 0.15 15.50 1.28
CA LYS A 124 -1.08 16.08 0.69
C LYS A 124 -2.16 16.33 1.73
N MET A 125 -2.33 15.42 2.70
CA MET A 125 -3.29 15.61 3.80
C MET A 125 -2.99 16.87 4.60
N VAL A 126 -1.72 17.10 4.92
CA VAL A 126 -1.28 18.25 5.73
C VAL A 126 -1.20 19.53 4.88
N GLY A 127 -0.54 19.46 3.71
CA GLY A 127 -0.19 20.65 2.93
C GLY A 127 -1.26 21.11 1.96
N THR A 128 -2.05 20.17 1.40
CA THR A 128 -3.00 20.51 0.33
C THR A 128 -4.45 20.45 0.80
N TYR A 129 -4.82 19.38 1.55
CA TYR A 129 -6.22 19.12 1.87
C TYR A 129 -6.68 19.75 3.20
N GLY A 130 -5.77 20.32 4.00
CA GLY A 130 -6.09 20.88 5.30
C GLY A 130 -6.69 19.86 6.27
N MET A 131 -6.22 18.60 6.20
CA MET A 131 -6.73 17.47 6.99
C MET A 131 -5.92 17.19 8.26
N SER A 132 -5.14 18.16 8.74
CA SER A 132 -4.42 18.07 10.00
C SER A 132 -5.11 18.88 11.08
N ASP A 133 -5.33 18.29 12.25
CA ASP A 133 -5.92 18.99 13.40
C ASP A 133 -4.96 20.06 13.95
N ARG A 134 -3.66 19.90 13.80
CA ARG A 134 -2.63 20.84 14.28
C ARG A 134 -2.44 22.02 13.35
N MET A 135 -2.43 21.76 12.03
CA MET A 135 -2.22 22.78 11.01
C MET A 135 -3.51 23.49 10.62
N GLY A 136 -4.67 22.92 10.97
CA GLY A 136 -5.97 23.47 10.64
C GLY A 136 -6.35 23.31 9.17
N SER A 137 -7.47 23.96 8.79
CA SER A 137 -8.01 23.91 7.41
C SER A 137 -7.31 24.94 6.52
N VAL A 138 -6.00 24.82 6.39
CA VAL A 138 -5.16 25.72 5.57
C VAL A 138 -4.48 24.92 4.47
N ALA A 139 -4.49 25.43 3.24
CA ALA A 139 -3.71 24.89 2.14
C ALA A 139 -2.38 25.68 2.03
N PHE A 140 -1.28 25.03 2.36
CA PHE A 140 0.08 25.57 2.27
C PHE A 140 0.72 25.30 0.90
N GLU A 141 0.31 24.22 0.24
CA GLU A 141 0.77 23.82 -1.09
C GLU A 141 -0.41 23.93 -2.06
N SER A 142 -0.34 24.83 -3.02
CA SER A 142 -1.28 24.85 -4.14
C SER A 142 -0.93 23.71 -5.08
N GLY A 143 -1.90 22.81 -5.38
CA GLY A 143 -1.73 21.62 -6.22
C GLY A 143 -1.40 21.88 -7.69
N HIS A 144 -0.88 23.04 -8.03
CA HIS A 144 -0.38 23.38 -9.35
C HIS A 144 1.15 23.21 -9.37
N ASP A 145 1.61 21.98 -9.41
CA ASP A 145 2.86 21.65 -10.08
C ASP A 145 2.66 21.85 -11.59
N GLU A 146 2.42 23.08 -12.02
CA GLU A 146 2.65 23.42 -13.43
C GLU A 146 4.16 23.32 -13.66
N VAL A 147 4.54 22.21 -14.27
CA VAL A 147 5.85 22.01 -14.88
C VAL A 147 5.98 23.01 -16.03
N PHE A 148 6.20 24.28 -15.71
CA PHE A 148 6.67 25.24 -16.67
C PHE A 148 8.17 24.99 -16.88
N ILE A 149 8.47 24.23 -17.92
CA ILE A 149 9.82 24.04 -18.46
C ILE A 149 10.40 25.44 -18.74
N GLY A 150 11.24 25.96 -17.82
CA GLY A 150 11.94 27.22 -18.03
C GLY A 150 12.20 28.11 -16.80
N ARG A 151 11.66 27.81 -15.62
CA ARG A 151 11.95 28.57 -14.38
C ARG A 151 12.44 27.65 -13.27
N SER A 152 13.68 27.22 -13.38
CA SER A 152 14.50 26.83 -12.23
C SER A 152 14.96 28.12 -11.50
N MET A 153 14.04 28.90 -10.98
CA MET A 153 14.34 29.91 -9.97
C MET A 153 13.79 29.38 -8.64
N ALA A 154 14.60 29.49 -7.59
CA ALA A 154 14.29 29.07 -6.24
C ALA A 154 12.81 29.31 -5.92
N GLN A 155 12.01 28.23 -5.84
CA GLN A 155 10.64 28.30 -5.37
C GLN A 155 10.71 28.71 -3.92
N THR A 156 10.49 29.99 -3.67
CA THR A 156 10.34 30.52 -2.31
C THR A 156 9.07 29.91 -1.76
N ARG A 157 9.20 29.05 -0.74
CA ARG A 157 8.06 28.47 -0.04
C ARG A 157 7.16 29.62 0.43
N PRO A 158 5.83 29.55 0.22
CA PRO A 158 4.91 30.63 0.59
C PRO A 158 4.63 30.68 2.11
N TYR A 159 5.41 29.97 2.93
CA TYR A 159 5.24 29.85 4.37
C TYR A 159 6.60 29.88 5.09
N SER A 160 6.56 30.20 6.40
CA SER A 160 7.75 30.35 7.24
C SER A 160 8.47 29.01 7.49
N GLU A 161 9.75 29.05 7.88
CA GLU A 161 10.50 27.85 8.29
C GLU A 161 9.86 27.17 9.52
N GLU A 162 9.21 27.94 10.40
CA GLU A 162 8.48 27.40 11.55
C GLU A 162 7.29 26.56 11.08
N THR A 163 6.50 27.07 10.12
CA THR A 163 5.40 26.32 9.49
C THR A 163 5.90 25.06 8.78
N ALA A 164 7.02 25.14 8.06
CA ALA A 164 7.64 23.98 7.43
C ALA A 164 8.01 22.89 8.46
N ALA A 165 8.64 23.30 9.56
CA ALA A 165 9.01 22.37 10.63
C ALA A 165 7.77 21.74 11.33
N GLU A 166 6.66 22.49 11.44
CA GLU A 166 5.40 21.95 11.97
C GLU A 166 4.79 20.93 11.00
N MET A 167 4.77 21.22 9.69
CA MET A 167 4.32 20.27 8.66
C MET A 167 5.14 18.98 8.70
N ASP A 168 6.46 19.06 8.80
CA ASP A 168 7.33 17.89 8.87
C ASP A 168 7.05 17.04 10.13
N ARG A 169 6.80 17.68 11.27
CA ARG A 169 6.40 16.98 12.51
C ARG A 169 5.06 16.28 12.35
N GLU A 170 4.09 16.94 11.74
CA GLU A 170 2.75 16.40 11.54
C GLU A 170 2.74 15.23 10.54
N ILE A 171 3.47 15.33 9.42
CA ILE A 171 3.66 14.24 8.46
C ILE A 171 4.26 13.03 9.15
N ARG A 172 5.32 13.22 9.94
CA ARG A 172 5.94 12.13 10.70
C ARG A 172 4.96 11.50 11.67
N ARG A 173 4.20 12.30 12.43
CA ARG A 173 3.19 11.81 13.37
C ARG A 173 2.16 10.91 12.68
N ILE A 174 1.65 11.35 11.51
CA ILE A 174 0.68 10.56 10.72
C ILE A 174 1.28 9.22 10.30
N LEU A 175 2.52 9.21 9.84
CA LEU A 175 3.20 7.98 9.42
C LEU A 175 3.48 7.04 10.60
N ASP A 176 3.94 7.58 11.74
CA ASP A 176 4.25 6.80 12.94
C ASP A 176 2.97 6.17 13.55
N GLU A 177 1.87 6.92 13.61
CA GLU A 177 0.57 6.42 14.05
C GLU A 177 0.01 5.33 13.12
N ALA A 178 0.12 5.54 11.81
CA ALA A 178 -0.30 4.56 10.81
C ALA A 178 0.55 3.28 10.91
N TYR A 179 1.85 3.40 11.11
CA TYR A 179 2.75 2.25 11.30
C TYR A 179 2.43 1.48 12.58
N GLY A 180 2.20 2.18 13.70
CA GLY A 180 1.78 1.56 14.97
C GLY A 180 0.49 0.78 14.82
N ARG A 181 -0.54 1.39 14.22
CA ARG A 181 -1.82 0.74 13.92
C ARG A 181 -1.67 -0.49 13.03
N CYS A 182 -0.83 -0.39 12.01
CA CYS A 182 -0.50 -1.48 11.11
C CYS A 182 0.13 -2.66 11.88
N THR A 183 1.09 -2.38 12.77
CA THR A 183 1.75 -3.39 13.60
C THR A 183 0.75 -4.09 14.52
N GLU A 184 -0.14 -3.35 15.20
CA GLU A 184 -1.21 -3.90 16.05
C GLU A 184 -2.14 -4.83 15.27
N ILE A 185 -2.53 -4.45 14.04
CA ILE A 185 -3.34 -5.29 13.15
C ILE A 185 -2.61 -6.58 12.83
N LEU A 186 -1.35 -6.50 12.40
CA LEU A 186 -0.56 -7.67 12.01
C LEU A 186 -0.24 -8.60 13.18
N GLU A 187 -0.06 -8.08 14.39
CA GLU A 187 0.07 -8.88 15.61
C GLU A 187 -1.24 -9.64 15.91
N LYS A 188 -2.37 -8.96 15.83
CA LYS A 188 -3.70 -9.56 16.05
C LYS A 188 -4.02 -10.66 15.03
N TYR A 189 -3.73 -10.41 13.77
CA TYR A 189 -4.02 -11.33 12.65
C TYR A 189 -2.77 -12.11 12.19
N ARG A 190 -1.84 -12.36 13.13
CA ARG A 190 -0.60 -13.08 12.82
C ARG A 190 -0.78 -14.48 12.25
N PRO A 191 -1.78 -15.29 12.69
CA PRO A 191 -2.06 -16.57 12.06
C PRO A 191 -2.43 -16.42 10.58
N GLN A 192 -3.33 -15.49 10.24
CA GLN A 192 -3.76 -15.24 8.87
C GLN A 192 -2.62 -14.70 8.00
N LEU A 193 -1.81 -13.78 8.56
CA LEU A 193 -0.59 -13.29 7.89
C LEU A 193 0.33 -14.45 7.50
N THR A 194 0.54 -15.39 8.41
CA THR A 194 1.39 -16.56 8.15
C THR A 194 0.75 -17.48 7.11
N GLU A 195 -0.54 -17.76 7.22
CA GLU A 195 -1.27 -18.64 6.29
C GLU A 195 -1.26 -18.08 4.87
N VAL A 196 -1.50 -16.77 4.69
CA VAL A 196 -1.40 -16.09 3.38
C VAL A 196 0.01 -16.18 2.81
N ALA A 197 1.03 -15.90 3.62
CA ALA A 197 2.43 -15.97 3.16
C ALA A 197 2.85 -17.39 2.78
N GLU A 198 2.48 -18.41 3.56
CA GLU A 198 2.77 -19.82 3.27
C GLU A 198 2.03 -20.30 2.00
N PHE A 199 0.78 -19.88 1.81
CA PHE A 199 0.05 -20.16 0.58
C PHE A 199 0.79 -19.56 -0.64
N LEU A 200 1.23 -18.31 -0.55
CA LEU A 200 1.98 -17.65 -1.63
C LEU A 200 3.31 -18.36 -1.93
N LEU A 201 4.00 -18.87 -0.92
CA LEU A 201 5.24 -19.64 -1.12
C LEU A 201 5.00 -20.95 -1.87
N GLN A 202 3.82 -21.55 -1.72
CA GLN A 202 3.45 -22.81 -2.37
C GLN A 202 2.84 -22.61 -3.77
N HIS A 203 2.01 -21.60 -3.95
CA HIS A 203 1.17 -21.40 -5.14
C HIS A 203 1.52 -20.14 -5.95
N GLU A 204 2.43 -19.28 -5.45
CA GLU A 204 2.91 -18.02 -6.04
C GLU A 204 1.83 -16.95 -6.25
N THR A 205 0.57 -17.31 -6.36
CA THR A 205 -0.55 -16.39 -6.57
C THR A 205 -1.76 -16.87 -5.76
N MET A 206 -2.46 -15.93 -5.13
CA MET A 206 -3.69 -16.14 -4.36
C MET A 206 -4.80 -15.28 -4.92
N THR A 207 -5.96 -15.86 -5.17
CA THR A 207 -7.17 -15.16 -5.63
C THR A 207 -7.92 -14.53 -4.46
N ALA A 208 -8.84 -13.59 -4.75
CA ALA A 208 -9.73 -13.02 -3.75
C ALA A 208 -10.50 -14.10 -2.94
N GLN A 209 -11.01 -15.12 -3.61
CA GLN A 209 -11.78 -16.18 -2.95
C GLN A 209 -10.95 -17.02 -1.98
N GLU A 210 -9.72 -17.37 -2.34
CA GLU A 210 -8.79 -18.09 -1.46
C GLU A 210 -8.40 -17.24 -0.26
N PHE A 211 -8.15 -15.95 -0.48
CA PHE A 211 -7.83 -15.01 0.60
C PHE A 211 -8.99 -14.86 1.59
N GLU A 212 -10.21 -14.64 1.11
CA GLU A 212 -11.42 -14.52 1.97
C GLU A 212 -11.69 -15.78 2.78
N GLN A 213 -11.38 -16.98 2.27
CA GLN A 213 -11.56 -18.23 3.01
C GLN A 213 -10.69 -18.30 4.28
N ILE A 214 -9.51 -17.70 4.27
CA ILE A 214 -8.63 -17.64 5.45
C ILE A 214 -9.30 -16.85 6.58
N PHE A 215 -9.97 -15.73 6.27
CA PHE A 215 -10.65 -14.91 7.26
C PHE A 215 -12.02 -15.49 7.68
N ALA A 216 -12.77 -16.13 6.76
CA ALA A 216 -14.06 -16.72 7.05
C ALA A 216 -13.99 -17.95 7.99
N SER A 217 -12.82 -18.56 8.16
CA SER A 217 -12.63 -19.73 9.03
C SER A 217 -12.61 -19.36 10.53
N GLU A 218 -12.39 -18.09 10.90
CA GLU A 218 -12.39 -17.63 12.30
C GLU A 218 -13.77 -17.32 12.86
N ASP A 219 -14.73 -16.88 12.06
CA ASP A 219 -16.09 -16.58 12.51
C ASP A 219 -16.89 -17.84 12.97
N LYS A 220 -16.26 -19.02 12.85
CA LYS A 220 -16.86 -20.31 13.23
C LYS A 220 -16.29 -20.94 14.51
N LYS A 221 -15.36 -20.27 15.18
CA LYS A 221 -14.79 -20.72 16.47
C LYS A 221 -15.17 -19.78 17.61
#